data_13beb8d945f37f5b430d143dbac243a3
#
_entry.id   13beb8d945f37f5b430d143dbac243a3
#
_cell.length_a   1.000
_cell.length_b   1.000
_cell.length_c   1.000
_cell.angle_alpha   90.00
_cell.angle_beta   90.00
_cell.angle_gamma   90.00
#
_symmetry.space_group_name_H-M   'P 1'
#
loop_
_entity.id
_entity.type
_entity.pdbx_description
1 polymer ?
#
loop_
_entity_poly.entity_id
_entity_poly.type
_entity_poly.pdbx_seq_one_letter_code
_entity_poly.pdbx_strand_id
1 'polypeptide(L)'
;VEYHPYLWHPSRDRTIVHIDTTHAEVDGHYSISLAVVGNIRHSLNRVAAITTPHQGKAMRTLRDSLITEMNMHRDDLEFPVKPQKIIWDLRTAMDLQDIVICDVGAHKMWMSRMFRCEYPNTCIISNGFASMGIAVPGAIAAKLANPQRKVVAVTGDAGFLMNSQEIETAMRLNIAIVILVWNDASYGLIEWKQQNQFGRTSHVQFTNPDFVQYAQSFGAVGVRVEETEQLMPILKEALDRNTVTVIDCPVDYRENLKLTEALGQLTLTI
;
A
#
# COMPACT_ATOMS: atom_id res chain seq x y z
N VAL A 1 -15.12 8.55 -2.91
CA VAL A 1 -15.16 7.23 -3.57
C VAL A 1 -14.14 7.24 -4.69
N GLU A 2 -13.15 6.33 -4.68
CA GLU A 2 -12.06 6.30 -5.67
C GLU A 2 -12.57 5.99 -7.09
N TYR A 3 -13.69 5.29 -7.16
CA TYR A 3 -14.35 4.95 -8.43
C TYR A 3 -15.78 5.48 -8.42
N HIS A 4 -16.15 6.17 -9.50
CA HIS A 4 -17.50 6.72 -9.63
C HIS A 4 -18.57 5.61 -9.61
N PRO A 5 -19.71 5.79 -8.93
CA PRO A 5 -20.78 4.80 -8.82
C PRO A 5 -21.25 4.19 -10.12
N TYR A 6 -21.18 4.88 -11.25
CA TYR A 6 -21.56 4.31 -12.53
C TYR A 6 -20.75 3.08 -12.93
N LEU A 7 -19.52 2.89 -12.38
CA LEU A 7 -18.66 1.74 -12.65
C LEU A 7 -19.09 0.48 -11.89
N TRP A 8 -19.56 0.65 -10.64
CA TRP A 8 -19.92 -0.49 -9.79
C TRP A 8 -21.42 -0.60 -9.52
N HIS A 9 -22.23 0.38 -9.95
CA HIS A 9 -23.67 0.42 -9.81
C HIS A 9 -24.36 0.91 -11.10
N PRO A 10 -24.00 0.36 -12.29
CA PRO A 10 -24.53 0.85 -13.57
C PRO A 10 -26.03 0.59 -13.74
N SER A 11 -26.53 -0.53 -13.20
CA SER A 11 -27.95 -0.92 -13.27
C SER A 11 -28.85 -0.21 -12.27
N ARG A 12 -28.29 0.48 -11.26
CA ARG A 12 -29.01 1.19 -10.20
C ARG A 12 -30.01 0.30 -9.41
N ASP A 13 -29.74 -0.98 -9.32
CA ASP A 13 -30.59 -1.99 -8.70
C ASP A 13 -30.21 -2.32 -7.24
N ARG A 14 -29.12 -1.70 -6.74
CA ARG A 14 -28.63 -1.93 -5.38
C ARG A 14 -29.30 -1.01 -4.38
N THR A 15 -29.64 -1.54 -3.21
CA THR A 15 -30.05 -0.74 -2.05
C THR A 15 -28.83 -0.12 -1.39
N ILE A 16 -28.76 1.20 -1.35
CA ILE A 16 -27.63 1.94 -0.76
C ILE A 16 -28.05 2.51 0.59
N VAL A 17 -27.34 2.10 1.64
CA VAL A 17 -27.44 2.70 2.97
C VAL A 17 -26.17 3.49 3.22
N HIS A 18 -26.31 4.79 3.44
CA HIS A 18 -25.19 5.70 3.70
C HIS A 18 -25.17 6.12 5.16
N ILE A 19 -24.10 5.80 5.87
CA ILE A 19 -23.88 6.20 7.27
C ILE A 19 -22.62 7.06 7.34
N ASP A 20 -22.78 8.33 7.64
CA ASP A 20 -21.66 9.27 7.74
C ASP A 20 -21.99 10.40 8.73
N THR A 21 -20.98 11.20 9.08
CA THR A 21 -21.12 12.42 9.90
C THR A 21 -21.68 13.58 9.09
N THR A 22 -21.65 13.50 7.76
CA THR A 22 -22.17 14.50 6.82
C THR A 22 -23.19 13.89 5.87
N HIS A 23 -23.96 14.73 5.22
CA HIS A 23 -24.83 14.28 4.14
C HIS A 23 -24.03 13.79 2.94
N ALA A 24 -24.52 12.73 2.30
CA ALA A 24 -23.93 12.26 1.05
C ALA A 24 -24.20 13.23 -0.10
N GLU A 25 -23.22 13.35 -0.99
CA GLU A 25 -23.42 13.96 -2.30
C GLU A 25 -24.13 12.93 -3.19
N VAL A 26 -25.37 13.23 -3.56
CA VAL A 26 -26.22 12.31 -4.33
C VAL A 26 -26.27 12.76 -5.80
N ASP A 27 -25.98 11.84 -6.69
CA ASP A 27 -26.16 12.02 -8.13
C ASP A 27 -27.08 10.93 -8.73
N GLY A 28 -27.26 10.97 -10.05
CA GLY A 28 -28.11 10.01 -10.75
C GLY A 28 -27.65 8.55 -10.64
N HIS A 29 -26.39 8.27 -10.28
CA HIS A 29 -25.82 6.92 -10.10
C HIS A 29 -25.68 6.53 -8.62
N TYR A 30 -25.73 7.50 -7.71
CA TYR A 30 -25.62 7.27 -6.27
C TYR A 30 -26.92 7.67 -5.57
N SER A 31 -27.99 6.93 -5.88
CA SER A 31 -29.28 7.11 -5.20
C SER A 31 -29.25 6.39 -3.86
N ILE A 32 -29.49 7.13 -2.77
CA ILE A 32 -29.45 6.61 -1.40
C ILE A 32 -30.85 6.20 -1.00
N SER A 33 -31.00 4.92 -0.59
CA SER A 33 -32.26 4.38 -0.06
C SER A 33 -32.46 4.79 1.40
N LEU A 34 -31.40 4.89 2.17
CA LEU A 34 -31.41 5.32 3.58
C LEU A 34 -30.13 6.11 3.90
N ALA A 35 -30.29 7.35 4.33
CA ALA A 35 -29.20 8.18 4.83
C ALA A 35 -29.28 8.30 6.36
N VAL A 36 -28.21 7.96 7.06
CA VAL A 36 -28.05 8.15 8.50
C VAL A 36 -26.90 9.11 8.73
N VAL A 37 -27.21 10.35 9.10
CA VAL A 37 -26.22 11.38 9.43
C VAL A 37 -26.00 11.38 10.93
N GLY A 38 -24.78 11.09 11.36
CA GLY A 38 -24.44 11.01 12.78
C GLY A 38 -23.10 10.35 13.05
N ASN A 39 -22.82 10.06 14.30
CA ASN A 39 -21.59 9.38 14.69
C ASN A 39 -21.57 7.94 14.19
N ILE A 40 -20.66 7.63 13.28
CA ILE A 40 -20.54 6.34 12.60
C ILE A 40 -20.40 5.19 13.60
N ARG A 41 -19.53 5.33 14.62
CA ARG A 41 -19.32 4.31 15.66
C ARG A 41 -20.62 4.02 16.43
N HIS A 42 -21.36 5.06 16.83
CA HIS A 42 -22.61 4.91 17.54
C HIS A 42 -23.67 4.20 16.69
N SER A 43 -23.80 4.60 15.43
CA SER A 43 -24.74 4.01 14.47
C SER A 43 -24.43 2.52 14.24
N LEU A 44 -23.16 2.19 13.98
CA LEU A 44 -22.72 0.81 13.77
C LEU A 44 -22.91 -0.07 15.02
N ASN A 45 -22.63 0.44 16.23
CA ASN A 45 -22.87 -0.28 17.47
C ASN A 45 -24.35 -0.58 17.68
N ARG A 46 -25.26 0.35 17.32
CA ARG A 46 -26.71 0.10 17.40
C ARG A 46 -27.15 -0.94 16.38
N VAL A 47 -26.65 -0.89 15.15
CA VAL A 47 -26.93 -1.91 14.14
C VAL A 47 -26.45 -3.29 14.62
N ALA A 48 -25.21 -3.36 15.13
CA ALA A 48 -24.66 -4.61 15.65
C ALA A 48 -25.47 -5.20 16.81
N ALA A 49 -26.04 -4.36 17.69
CA ALA A 49 -26.83 -4.79 18.83
C ALA A 49 -28.19 -5.41 18.44
N ILE A 50 -28.74 -5.05 17.28
CA ILE A 50 -30.04 -5.56 16.79
C ILE A 50 -29.91 -6.60 15.67
N THR A 51 -28.69 -6.81 15.17
CA THR A 51 -28.44 -7.75 14.07
C THR A 51 -28.18 -9.15 14.62
N THR A 52 -28.86 -10.15 14.10
CA THR A 52 -28.56 -11.54 14.41
C THR A 52 -27.27 -11.97 13.73
N PRO A 53 -26.34 -12.61 14.45
CA PRO A 53 -25.12 -13.12 13.85
C PRO A 53 -25.41 -14.05 12.66
N HIS A 54 -24.90 -13.71 11.49
CA HIS A 54 -25.06 -14.52 10.29
C HIS A 54 -23.76 -15.30 10.00
N GLN A 55 -23.89 -16.56 9.67
CA GLN A 55 -22.74 -17.43 9.43
C GLN A 55 -22.01 -17.19 8.09
N GLY A 56 -22.19 -16.09 7.42
CA GLY A 56 -21.49 -15.55 6.25
C GLY A 56 -20.64 -16.55 5.44
N LYS A 57 -21.20 -17.69 4.98
CA LYS A 57 -20.44 -18.71 4.24
C LYS A 57 -19.72 -18.13 3.02
N ALA A 58 -20.40 -17.28 2.26
CA ALA A 58 -19.84 -16.62 1.08
C ALA A 58 -18.64 -15.71 1.46
N MET A 59 -18.74 -14.98 2.57
CA MET A 59 -17.66 -14.11 3.06
C MET A 59 -16.45 -14.91 3.53
N ARG A 60 -16.65 -16.08 4.14
CA ARG A 60 -15.55 -16.99 4.50
C ARG A 60 -14.85 -17.52 3.26
N THR A 61 -15.59 -18.00 2.27
CA THR A 61 -15.01 -18.46 1.01
C THR A 61 -14.20 -17.36 0.32
N LEU A 62 -14.73 -16.15 0.26
CA LEU A 62 -14.00 -15.01 -0.30
C LEU A 62 -12.71 -14.71 0.50
N ARG A 63 -12.82 -14.66 1.85
CA ARG A 63 -11.65 -14.46 2.72
C ARG A 63 -10.59 -15.54 2.49
N ASP A 64 -10.98 -16.79 2.41
CA ASP A 64 -10.05 -17.92 2.23
C ASP A 64 -9.38 -17.85 0.85
N SER A 65 -10.11 -17.44 -0.19
CA SER A 65 -9.54 -17.19 -1.52
C SER A 65 -8.51 -16.05 -1.48
N LEU A 66 -8.80 -14.94 -0.81
CA LEU A 66 -7.86 -13.82 -0.66
C LEU A 66 -6.62 -14.23 0.13
N ILE A 67 -6.77 -14.99 1.21
CA ILE A 67 -5.62 -15.51 1.98
C ILE A 67 -4.77 -16.44 1.11
N THR A 68 -5.39 -17.29 0.30
CA THR A 68 -4.68 -18.17 -0.64
C THR A 68 -3.87 -17.34 -1.65
N GLU A 69 -4.48 -16.31 -2.22
CA GLU A 69 -3.80 -15.40 -3.15
C GLU A 69 -2.61 -14.68 -2.47
N MET A 70 -2.79 -14.18 -1.23
CA MET A 70 -1.73 -13.53 -0.46
C MET A 70 -0.56 -14.46 -0.11
N ASN A 71 -0.79 -15.78 -0.07
CA ASN A 71 0.23 -16.77 0.21
C ASN A 71 0.97 -17.27 -1.06
N MET A 72 0.46 -16.96 -2.25
CA MET A 72 1.17 -17.25 -3.48
C MET A 72 2.47 -16.44 -3.54
N HIS A 73 3.48 -16.98 -4.14
CA HIS A 73 4.80 -16.35 -4.31
C HIS A 73 5.60 -16.08 -3.01
N ARG A 74 5.14 -16.55 -1.83
CA ARG A 74 5.89 -16.39 -0.58
C ARG A 74 7.28 -17.04 -0.63
N ASP A 75 7.40 -18.13 -1.39
CA ASP A 75 8.62 -18.92 -1.54
C ASP A 75 9.29 -18.66 -2.91
N ASP A 76 8.91 -17.58 -3.61
CA ASP A 76 9.47 -17.19 -4.90
C ASP A 76 10.90 -16.68 -4.71
N LEU A 77 11.82 -17.16 -5.56
CA LEU A 77 13.24 -16.82 -5.54
C LEU A 77 13.70 -16.09 -6.81
N GLU A 78 12.78 -15.77 -7.72
CA GLU A 78 13.11 -15.01 -8.93
C GLU A 78 13.57 -13.58 -8.57
N PHE A 79 14.55 -13.10 -9.29
CA PHE A 79 15.09 -11.74 -9.15
C PHE A 79 15.01 -11.01 -10.53
N PRO A 80 14.65 -9.71 -10.58
CA PRO A 80 14.25 -8.82 -9.49
C PRO A 80 13.04 -9.32 -8.69
N VAL A 81 12.89 -8.85 -7.43
CA VAL A 81 11.92 -9.39 -6.48
C VAL A 81 10.47 -9.09 -6.91
N LYS A 82 9.59 -10.07 -6.88
CA LYS A 82 8.17 -9.86 -7.18
C LYS A 82 7.46 -9.06 -6.08
N PRO A 83 6.48 -8.19 -6.42
CA PRO A 83 5.69 -7.42 -5.47
C PRO A 83 5.08 -8.26 -4.34
N GLN A 84 4.56 -9.44 -4.68
CA GLN A 84 3.95 -10.36 -3.72
C GLN A 84 4.95 -10.84 -2.66
N LYS A 85 6.17 -11.18 -3.11
CA LYS A 85 7.26 -11.61 -2.23
C LYS A 85 7.72 -10.48 -1.31
N ILE A 86 7.87 -9.27 -1.85
CA ILE A 86 8.24 -8.09 -1.04
C ILE A 86 7.21 -7.87 0.08
N ILE A 87 5.92 -7.94 -0.25
CA ILE A 87 4.83 -7.72 0.73
C ILE A 87 4.78 -8.84 1.76
N TRP A 88 4.98 -10.09 1.33
CA TRP A 88 5.03 -11.22 2.24
C TRP A 88 6.17 -11.10 3.25
N ASP A 89 7.37 -10.79 2.77
CA ASP A 89 8.55 -10.64 3.62
C ASP A 89 8.41 -9.45 4.56
N LEU A 90 7.96 -8.31 4.03
CA LEU A 90 7.69 -7.11 4.85
C LEU A 90 6.70 -7.43 5.97
N ARG A 91 5.54 -8.05 5.65
CA ARG A 91 4.55 -8.39 6.68
C ARG A 91 5.07 -9.38 7.70
N THR A 92 5.92 -10.33 7.26
CA THR A 92 6.50 -11.36 8.13
C THR A 92 7.60 -10.81 9.04
N ALA A 93 8.33 -9.80 8.58
CA ALA A 93 9.40 -9.16 9.35
C ALA A 93 8.87 -8.18 10.42
N MET A 94 7.66 -7.66 10.25
CA MET A 94 7.05 -6.65 11.13
C MET A 94 6.12 -7.27 12.19
N ASP A 95 6.05 -6.65 13.35
CA ASP A 95 5.01 -6.95 14.33
C ASP A 95 3.63 -6.46 13.85
N LEU A 96 2.55 -7.02 14.43
CA LEU A 96 1.17 -6.73 13.99
C LEU A 96 0.77 -5.26 14.20
N GLN A 97 1.41 -4.56 15.14
CA GLN A 97 1.12 -3.15 15.45
C GLN A 97 2.09 -2.16 14.80
N ASP A 98 3.14 -2.64 14.12
CA ASP A 98 4.05 -1.78 13.39
C ASP A 98 3.35 -1.07 12.24
N ILE A 99 3.90 0.03 11.79
CA ILE A 99 3.22 0.94 10.87
C ILE A 99 3.94 0.94 9.52
N VAL A 100 3.18 0.80 8.46
CA VAL A 100 3.62 1.05 7.08
C VAL A 100 2.98 2.32 6.56
N ILE A 101 3.79 3.22 6.04
CA ILE A 101 3.35 4.37 5.26
C ILE A 101 3.66 4.09 3.79
N CYS A 102 2.64 4.00 2.97
CA CYS A 102 2.78 3.66 1.56
C CYS A 102 2.66 4.90 0.68
N ASP A 103 3.63 5.11 -0.18
CA ASP A 103 3.63 6.15 -1.20
C ASP A 103 2.66 5.83 -2.35
N VAL A 104 2.67 6.67 -3.37
CA VAL A 104 1.81 6.58 -4.55
C VAL A 104 2.61 6.06 -5.74
N GLY A 105 2.12 4.99 -6.35
CA GLY A 105 2.77 4.32 -7.48
C GLY A 105 2.21 2.91 -7.69
N ALA A 106 2.88 2.09 -8.51
CA ALA A 106 2.47 0.70 -8.74
C ALA A 106 2.50 -0.11 -7.44
N HIS A 107 3.49 0.10 -6.59
CA HIS A 107 3.60 -0.53 -5.26
C HIS A 107 2.35 -0.30 -4.38
N LYS A 108 1.70 0.87 -4.47
CA LYS A 108 0.45 1.17 -3.76
C LYS A 108 -0.66 0.16 -4.11
N MET A 109 -0.81 -0.17 -5.38
CA MET A 109 -1.85 -1.11 -5.83
C MET A 109 -1.62 -2.50 -5.23
N TRP A 110 -0.38 -2.94 -5.19
CA TRP A 110 0.02 -4.19 -4.57
C TRP A 110 -0.16 -4.19 -3.05
N MET A 111 0.32 -3.13 -2.37
CA MET A 111 0.18 -2.98 -0.92
C MET A 111 -1.30 -2.96 -0.50
N SER A 112 -2.14 -2.19 -1.19
CA SER A 112 -3.57 -2.09 -0.85
C SER A 112 -4.32 -3.41 -1.01
N ARG A 113 -3.84 -4.29 -1.90
CA ARG A 113 -4.47 -5.58 -2.15
C ARG A 113 -3.95 -6.69 -1.25
N MET A 114 -2.65 -6.72 -0.97
CA MET A 114 -2.01 -7.91 -0.39
C MET A 114 -1.45 -7.71 1.01
N PHE A 115 -1.25 -6.47 1.48
CA PHE A 115 -0.71 -6.27 2.82
C PHE A 115 -1.78 -6.50 3.89
N ARG A 116 -1.59 -7.50 4.74
CA ARG A 116 -2.54 -7.87 5.80
C ARG A 116 -2.44 -6.89 6.98
N CYS A 117 -3.56 -6.26 7.33
CA CYS A 117 -3.70 -5.37 8.48
C CYS A 117 -4.56 -6.05 9.54
N GLU A 118 -3.98 -6.35 10.69
CA GLU A 118 -4.71 -6.93 11.84
C GLU A 118 -5.19 -5.85 12.82
N TYR A 119 -4.56 -4.68 12.79
CA TYR A 119 -4.89 -3.54 13.63
C TYR A 119 -5.18 -2.30 12.79
N PRO A 120 -6.09 -1.42 13.24
CA PRO A 120 -6.35 -0.16 12.55
C PRO A 120 -5.11 0.74 12.54
N ASN A 121 -4.97 1.52 11.45
CA ASN A 121 -3.88 2.49 11.25
C ASN A 121 -2.46 1.87 11.25
N THR A 122 -2.33 0.62 10.83
CA THR A 122 -1.03 -0.05 10.64
C THR A 122 -0.56 -0.09 9.20
N CYS A 123 -1.43 0.22 8.24
CA CYS A 123 -1.06 0.49 6.85
C CYS A 123 -1.79 1.76 6.39
N ILE A 124 -1.02 2.82 6.17
CA ILE A 124 -1.55 4.13 5.79
C ILE A 124 -1.18 4.40 4.34
N ILE A 125 -2.19 4.53 3.49
CA ILE A 125 -2.05 4.79 2.06
C ILE A 125 -2.69 6.14 1.77
N SER A 126 -1.94 7.06 1.14
CA SER A 126 -2.47 8.36 0.74
C SER A 126 -3.36 8.21 -0.49
N ASN A 127 -4.68 8.33 -0.28
CA ASN A 127 -5.69 8.20 -1.36
C ASN A 127 -6.40 9.51 -1.71
N GLY A 128 -6.31 10.56 -0.89
CA GLY A 128 -6.95 11.84 -1.14
C GLY A 128 -6.37 12.53 -2.39
N PHE A 129 -5.38 13.37 -2.23
CA PHE A 129 -4.64 13.94 -3.36
C PHE A 129 -3.68 12.95 -4.01
N ALA A 130 -3.40 11.83 -3.36
CA ALA A 130 -2.47 10.81 -3.85
C ALA A 130 -1.11 11.40 -4.26
N SER A 131 -0.54 12.23 -3.39
CA SER A 131 0.74 12.90 -3.64
C SER A 131 1.90 11.92 -3.53
N MET A 132 2.71 11.83 -4.57
CA MET A 132 3.98 11.11 -4.53
C MET A 132 4.94 11.80 -3.55
N GLY A 133 5.82 11.02 -2.91
CA GLY A 133 6.81 11.52 -1.96
C GLY A 133 6.32 11.62 -0.51
N ILE A 134 5.09 11.19 -0.21
CA ILE A 134 4.53 11.27 1.15
C ILE A 134 5.09 10.24 2.13
N ALA A 135 5.65 9.11 1.64
CA ALA A 135 6.01 8.00 2.51
C ALA A 135 7.10 8.34 3.52
N VAL A 136 8.17 9.00 3.11
CA VAL A 136 9.29 9.35 4.00
C VAL A 136 8.87 10.35 5.09
N PRO A 137 8.32 11.54 4.77
CA PRO A 137 7.86 12.46 5.81
C PRO A 137 6.71 11.88 6.65
N GLY A 138 5.84 11.08 6.03
CA GLY A 138 4.76 10.38 6.75
C GLY A 138 5.30 9.35 7.75
N ALA A 139 6.35 8.60 7.41
CA ALA A 139 7.00 7.66 8.31
C ALA A 139 7.67 8.37 9.49
N ILE A 140 8.32 9.52 9.26
CA ILE A 140 8.88 10.36 10.31
C ILE A 140 7.76 10.80 11.28
N ALA A 141 6.66 11.32 10.75
CA ALA A 141 5.51 11.75 11.54
C ALA A 141 4.89 10.57 12.33
N ALA A 142 4.73 9.41 11.69
CA ALA A 142 4.20 8.21 12.34
C ALA A 142 5.11 7.73 13.48
N LYS A 143 6.43 7.77 13.30
CA LYS A 143 7.41 7.38 14.33
C LYS A 143 7.43 8.37 15.51
N LEU A 144 7.32 9.66 15.23
CA LEU A 144 7.19 10.70 16.28
C LEU A 144 5.91 10.50 17.12
N ALA A 145 4.80 10.18 16.46
CA ALA A 145 3.53 9.91 17.13
C ALA A 145 3.48 8.56 17.86
N ASN A 146 4.31 7.60 17.44
CA ASN A 146 4.35 6.23 17.98
C ASN A 146 5.80 5.76 18.19
N PRO A 147 6.55 6.35 19.14
CA PRO A 147 7.99 6.12 19.26
C PRO A 147 8.39 4.67 19.56
N GLN A 148 7.46 3.86 20.11
CA GLN A 148 7.71 2.46 20.44
C GLN A 148 7.46 1.49 19.28
N ARG A 149 6.78 1.93 18.21
CA ARG A 149 6.50 1.07 17.06
C ARG A 149 7.58 1.19 16.02
N LYS A 150 7.85 0.11 15.30
CA LYS A 150 8.67 0.16 14.08
C LYS A 150 7.85 0.79 12.96
N VAL A 151 8.50 1.57 12.11
CA VAL A 151 7.83 2.27 11.00
C VAL A 151 8.60 2.04 9.72
N VAL A 152 7.88 1.63 8.67
CA VAL A 152 8.43 1.43 7.33
C VAL A 152 7.74 2.38 6.35
N ALA A 153 8.54 3.15 5.61
CA ALA A 153 8.11 3.86 4.41
C ALA A 153 8.26 2.92 3.21
N VAL A 154 7.17 2.58 2.54
CA VAL A 154 7.19 1.85 1.27
C VAL A 154 6.98 2.84 0.15
N THR A 155 7.94 2.98 -0.75
CA THR A 155 7.92 3.97 -1.83
C THR A 155 8.49 3.39 -3.11
N GLY A 156 8.07 3.90 -4.27
CA GLY A 156 8.80 3.72 -5.51
C GLY A 156 10.01 4.68 -5.56
N ASP A 157 10.93 4.40 -6.42
CA ASP A 157 12.16 5.21 -6.61
C ASP A 157 11.87 6.68 -6.97
N ALA A 158 10.95 6.94 -7.91
CA ALA A 158 10.54 8.30 -8.26
C ALA A 158 9.85 9.02 -7.09
N GLY A 159 8.98 8.34 -6.35
CA GLY A 159 8.33 8.89 -5.16
C GLY A 159 9.35 9.20 -4.05
N PHE A 160 10.30 8.30 -3.84
CA PHE A 160 11.39 8.51 -2.88
C PHE A 160 12.17 9.79 -3.18
N LEU A 161 12.57 10.00 -4.43
CA LEU A 161 13.35 11.17 -4.83
C LEU A 161 12.61 12.52 -4.67
N MET A 162 11.28 12.52 -4.53
CA MET A 162 10.51 13.75 -4.35
C MET A 162 10.68 14.37 -2.96
N ASN A 163 10.91 13.56 -1.91
CA ASN A 163 11.10 14.03 -0.53
C ASN A 163 12.22 13.26 0.20
N SER A 164 13.19 12.73 -0.53
CA SER A 164 14.33 11.99 0.02
C SER A 164 15.23 12.80 0.94
N GLN A 165 15.26 14.14 0.78
CA GLN A 165 16.00 15.05 1.65
C GLN A 165 15.53 14.99 3.12
N GLU A 166 14.33 14.49 3.39
CA GLU A 166 13.82 14.31 4.74
C GLU A 166 14.57 13.23 5.54
N ILE A 167 15.47 12.48 4.89
CA ILE A 167 16.46 11.65 5.59
C ILE A 167 17.26 12.51 6.56
N GLU A 168 17.64 13.75 6.16
CA GLU A 168 18.31 14.70 7.07
C GLU A 168 17.48 14.95 8.33
N THR A 169 16.21 15.25 8.14
CA THR A 169 15.28 15.48 9.28
C THR A 169 15.23 14.28 10.22
N ALA A 170 15.11 13.07 9.68
CA ALA A 170 15.09 11.85 10.49
C ALA A 170 16.41 11.62 11.24
N MET A 171 17.54 11.82 10.57
CA MET A 171 18.88 11.66 11.16
C MET A 171 19.13 12.69 12.27
N ARG A 172 18.84 13.95 12.00
CA ARG A 172 19.01 15.05 12.97
C ARG A 172 18.13 14.86 14.22
N LEU A 173 16.94 14.31 14.07
CA LEU A 173 16.01 14.04 15.16
C LEU A 173 16.21 12.66 15.81
N ASN A 174 17.18 11.86 15.36
CA ASN A 174 17.43 10.49 15.80
C ASN A 174 16.17 9.59 15.68
N ILE A 175 15.46 9.72 14.57
CA ILE A 175 14.25 8.96 14.28
C ILE A 175 14.62 7.71 13.46
N ALA A 176 14.50 6.52 14.06
CA ALA A 176 14.74 5.25 13.37
C ALA A 176 13.53 4.86 12.54
N ILE A 177 13.69 4.85 11.22
CA ILE A 177 12.71 4.36 10.24
C ILE A 177 13.40 3.51 9.18
N VAL A 178 12.66 2.60 8.57
CA VAL A 178 13.11 1.85 7.39
C VAL A 178 12.42 2.45 6.16
N ILE A 179 13.19 2.72 5.12
CA ILE A 179 12.71 3.20 3.83
C ILE A 179 12.95 2.09 2.82
N LEU A 180 11.89 1.41 2.39
CA LEU A 180 11.93 0.34 1.40
C LEU A 180 11.59 0.93 0.03
N VAL A 181 12.61 1.12 -0.80
CA VAL A 181 12.50 1.67 -2.15
C VAL A 181 12.30 0.53 -3.15
N TRP A 182 11.15 0.48 -3.79
CA TRP A 182 10.87 -0.43 -4.90
C TRP A 182 11.40 0.21 -6.18
N ASN A 183 12.51 -0.32 -6.65
CA ASN A 183 13.31 0.29 -7.72
C ASN A 183 13.06 -0.43 -9.06
N ASP A 184 12.40 0.25 -10.00
CA ASP A 184 12.19 -0.20 -11.38
C ASP A 184 12.66 0.82 -12.43
N ALA A 185 13.27 1.94 -11.99
CA ALA A 185 13.72 3.05 -12.82
C ALA A 185 12.64 3.61 -13.75
N SER A 186 11.37 3.57 -13.29
CA SER A 186 10.21 3.99 -14.07
C SER A 186 9.11 4.63 -13.20
N TYR A 187 8.31 5.48 -13.84
CA TYR A 187 6.99 5.84 -13.31
C TYR A 187 6.00 4.69 -13.55
N GLY A 188 6.23 3.55 -12.87
CA GLY A 188 5.61 2.26 -13.17
C GLY A 188 4.07 2.25 -13.24
N LEU A 189 3.36 3.05 -12.42
CA LEU A 189 1.90 3.17 -12.52
C LEU A 189 1.46 3.91 -13.78
N ILE A 190 2.20 4.94 -14.19
CA ILE A 190 1.93 5.68 -15.42
C ILE A 190 2.25 4.81 -16.64
N GLU A 191 3.38 4.10 -16.61
CA GLU A 191 3.76 3.13 -17.62
C GLU A 191 2.65 2.07 -17.82
N TRP A 192 2.19 1.47 -16.72
CA TRP A 192 1.09 0.50 -16.75
C TRP A 192 -0.20 1.09 -17.38
N LYS A 193 -0.59 2.32 -16.99
CA LYS A 193 -1.77 2.98 -17.59
C LYS A 193 -1.57 3.29 -19.07
N GLN A 194 -0.40 3.76 -19.48
CA GLN A 194 -0.10 4.02 -20.90
C GLN A 194 -0.15 2.74 -21.72
N GLN A 195 0.43 1.65 -21.21
CA GLN A 195 0.39 0.35 -21.87
C GLN A 195 -1.05 -0.15 -22.07
N ASN A 196 -1.89 -0.05 -21.02
CA ASN A 196 -3.28 -0.48 -21.10
C ASN A 196 -4.13 0.38 -22.03
N GLN A 197 -3.88 1.70 -22.07
CA GLN A 197 -4.72 2.63 -22.83
C GLN A 197 -4.26 2.79 -24.28
N PHE A 198 -2.94 2.76 -24.52
CA PHE A 198 -2.36 3.11 -25.83
C PHE A 198 -1.57 1.96 -26.46
N GLY A 199 -1.38 0.84 -25.77
CA GLY A 199 -0.54 -0.28 -26.22
C GLY A 199 0.96 0.06 -26.34
N ARG A 200 1.37 1.23 -25.83
CA ARG A 200 2.77 1.69 -25.86
C ARG A 200 3.05 2.64 -24.71
N THR A 201 4.31 2.77 -24.34
CA THR A 201 4.80 3.69 -23.29
C THR A 201 5.65 4.82 -23.90
N SER A 202 5.74 5.95 -23.22
CA SER A 202 6.56 7.09 -23.64
C SER A 202 6.97 7.94 -22.44
N HIS A 203 8.26 8.28 -22.34
CA HIS A 203 8.82 9.21 -21.34
C HIS A 203 8.53 8.84 -19.87
N VAL A 204 8.48 7.54 -19.56
CA VAL A 204 8.22 7.05 -18.20
C VAL A 204 9.45 6.47 -17.53
N GLN A 205 10.51 6.22 -18.28
CA GLN A 205 11.78 5.70 -17.76
C GLN A 205 12.75 6.82 -17.42
N PHE A 206 13.53 6.60 -16.38
CA PHE A 206 14.56 7.53 -15.91
C PHE A 206 15.73 6.75 -15.29
N THR A 207 16.79 7.48 -14.88
CA THR A 207 17.94 6.89 -14.19
C THR A 207 17.93 7.26 -12.72
N ASN A 208 18.23 6.30 -11.86
CA ASN A 208 18.32 6.50 -10.42
C ASN A 208 19.79 6.78 -9.99
N PRO A 209 19.98 7.54 -8.90
CA PRO A 209 21.26 7.53 -8.21
C PRO A 209 21.50 6.16 -7.55
N ASP A 210 22.71 5.93 -7.10
CA ASP A 210 22.97 4.82 -6.19
C ASP A 210 22.34 5.13 -4.82
N PHE A 211 21.22 4.48 -4.50
CA PHE A 211 20.47 4.74 -3.27
C PHE A 211 21.24 4.33 -2.01
N VAL A 212 22.17 3.40 -2.10
CA VAL A 212 23.05 3.03 -0.98
C VAL A 212 23.99 4.17 -0.65
N GLN A 213 24.72 4.69 -1.64
CA GLN A 213 25.60 5.82 -1.46
C GLN A 213 24.83 7.10 -1.10
N TYR A 214 23.65 7.27 -1.67
CA TYR A 214 22.76 8.39 -1.36
C TYR A 214 22.38 8.40 0.13
N ALA A 215 21.94 7.27 0.68
CA ALA A 215 21.66 7.15 2.10
C ALA A 215 22.89 7.42 2.99
N GLN A 216 24.03 6.86 2.61
CA GLN A 216 25.30 7.06 3.33
C GLN A 216 25.76 8.52 3.35
N SER A 217 25.44 9.30 2.32
CA SER A 217 25.77 10.74 2.28
C SER A 217 25.07 11.55 3.37
N PHE A 218 23.97 11.05 3.93
CA PHE A 218 23.28 11.64 5.10
C PHE A 218 23.71 11.00 6.44
N GLY A 219 24.62 10.03 6.42
CA GLY A 219 24.99 9.25 7.59
C GLY A 219 24.01 8.13 7.94
N ALA A 220 23.01 7.87 7.08
CA ALA A 220 22.07 6.74 7.20
C ALA A 220 22.69 5.44 6.68
N VAL A 221 22.07 4.32 6.99
CA VAL A 221 22.45 3.03 6.44
C VAL A 221 21.78 2.82 5.09
N GLY A 222 22.56 2.47 4.07
CA GLY A 222 22.05 2.06 2.76
C GLY A 222 22.38 0.59 2.52
N VAL A 223 21.39 -0.19 2.04
CA VAL A 223 21.56 -1.60 1.69
C VAL A 223 20.85 -1.87 0.37
N ARG A 224 21.47 -2.64 -0.52
CA ARG A 224 20.83 -3.11 -1.75
C ARG A 224 20.50 -4.60 -1.63
N VAL A 225 19.33 -4.98 -2.11
CA VAL A 225 18.92 -6.38 -2.31
C VAL A 225 19.49 -6.81 -3.66
N GLU A 226 20.34 -7.81 -3.67
CA GLU A 226 20.98 -8.36 -4.88
C GLU A 226 20.38 -9.70 -5.28
N GLU A 227 19.76 -10.39 -4.33
CA GLU A 227 19.07 -11.68 -4.51
C GLU A 227 17.80 -11.70 -3.65
N THR A 228 16.78 -12.41 -4.10
CA THR A 228 15.45 -12.42 -3.43
C THR A 228 15.53 -12.95 -1.99
N GLU A 229 16.40 -13.93 -1.72
CA GLU A 229 16.59 -14.52 -0.39
C GLU A 229 17.14 -13.54 0.64
N GLN A 230 17.84 -12.51 0.18
CA GLN A 230 18.44 -11.51 1.07
C GLN A 230 17.39 -10.55 1.66
N LEU A 231 16.22 -10.40 1.03
CA LEU A 231 15.24 -9.38 1.44
C LEU A 231 14.77 -9.59 2.88
N MET A 232 14.39 -10.80 3.25
CA MET A 232 13.90 -11.09 4.61
C MET A 232 14.94 -10.80 5.70
N PRO A 233 16.20 -11.29 5.63
CA PRO A 233 17.21 -10.94 6.62
C PRO A 233 17.53 -9.44 6.64
N ILE A 234 17.60 -8.77 5.49
CA ILE A 234 17.82 -7.31 5.40
C ILE A 234 16.70 -6.54 6.10
N LEU A 235 15.44 -6.92 5.88
CA LEU A 235 14.29 -6.27 6.53
C LEU A 235 14.35 -6.43 8.06
N LYS A 236 14.63 -7.63 8.56
CA LYS A 236 14.75 -7.89 10.01
C LYS A 236 15.87 -7.06 10.62
N GLU A 237 17.04 -7.07 10.01
CA GLU A 237 18.17 -6.30 10.50
C GLU A 237 17.89 -4.79 10.47
N ALA A 238 17.29 -4.29 9.39
CA ALA A 238 16.91 -2.87 9.26
C ALA A 238 15.91 -2.45 10.33
N LEU A 239 14.91 -3.28 10.64
CA LEU A 239 13.90 -3.02 11.65
C LEU A 239 14.46 -3.03 13.08
N ASP A 240 15.57 -3.73 13.32
CA ASP A 240 16.23 -3.78 14.63
C ASP A 240 17.28 -2.68 14.82
N ARG A 241 17.65 -1.95 13.78
CA ARG A 241 18.58 -0.84 13.86
C ARG A 241 17.92 0.40 14.49
N ASN A 242 18.68 1.13 15.27
CA ASN A 242 18.23 2.40 15.86
C ASN A 242 18.69 3.61 15.03
N THR A 243 18.51 3.54 13.71
CA THR A 243 18.84 4.62 12.78
C THR A 243 18.01 4.49 11.50
N VAL A 244 18.08 5.50 10.62
CA VAL A 244 17.47 5.41 9.31
C VAL A 244 18.17 4.36 8.45
N THR A 245 17.41 3.46 7.87
CA THR A 245 17.92 2.48 6.89
C THR A 245 17.14 2.59 5.58
N VAL A 246 17.86 2.80 4.48
CA VAL A 246 17.30 2.78 3.12
C VAL A 246 17.63 1.43 2.49
N ILE A 247 16.61 0.72 2.06
CA ILE A 247 16.73 -0.56 1.35
C ILE A 247 16.37 -0.32 -0.11
N ASP A 248 17.34 -0.44 -1.00
CA ASP A 248 17.16 -0.42 -2.45
C ASP A 248 16.76 -1.85 -2.90
N CYS A 249 15.51 -2.02 -3.29
CA CYS A 249 14.94 -3.31 -3.67
C CYS A 249 14.51 -3.28 -5.14
N PRO A 250 15.30 -3.85 -6.06
CA PRO A 250 14.90 -4.04 -7.44
C PRO A 250 13.61 -4.87 -7.52
N VAL A 251 12.60 -4.35 -8.25
CA VAL A 251 11.27 -4.97 -8.33
C VAL A 251 10.91 -5.37 -9.76
N ASP A 252 10.26 -6.52 -9.88
CA ASP A 252 9.71 -7.02 -11.15
C ASP A 252 8.21 -6.77 -11.25
N TYR A 253 7.81 -5.76 -12.00
CA TYR A 253 6.41 -5.39 -12.21
C TYR A 253 5.73 -6.08 -13.41
N ARG A 254 6.32 -7.12 -14.00
CA ARG A 254 5.66 -7.89 -15.09
C ARG A 254 4.32 -8.49 -14.66
N GLU A 255 4.11 -8.69 -13.37
CA GLU A 255 2.86 -9.17 -12.79
C GLU A 255 1.73 -8.12 -12.75
N ASN A 256 2.01 -6.83 -13.02
CA ASN A 256 1.00 -5.75 -12.96
C ASN A 256 -0.22 -6.01 -13.85
N LEU A 257 -0.02 -6.59 -15.04
CA LEU A 257 -1.11 -6.92 -15.96
C LEU A 257 -2.06 -7.96 -15.34
N LYS A 258 -1.52 -8.98 -14.68
CA LYS A 258 -2.31 -10.02 -14.00
C LYS A 258 -3.16 -9.45 -12.87
N LEU A 259 -2.64 -8.45 -12.14
CA LEU A 259 -3.42 -7.78 -11.09
C LEU A 259 -4.66 -7.10 -11.66
N THR A 260 -4.57 -6.49 -12.85
CA THR A 260 -5.70 -5.84 -13.52
C THR A 260 -6.73 -6.86 -14.01
N GLU A 261 -6.28 -7.96 -14.60
CA GLU A 261 -7.15 -9.05 -15.06
C GLU A 261 -7.92 -9.68 -13.92
N ALA A 262 -7.25 -9.98 -12.80
CA ALA A 262 -7.87 -10.53 -11.62
C ALA A 262 -8.92 -9.58 -11.00
N LEU A 263 -8.65 -8.27 -10.96
CA LEU A 263 -9.61 -7.27 -10.50
C LEU A 263 -10.82 -7.16 -11.43
N GLY A 264 -10.61 -7.25 -12.75
CA GLY A 264 -11.70 -7.25 -13.75
C GLY A 264 -12.62 -8.46 -13.61
N GLN A 265 -12.06 -9.63 -13.38
CA GLN A 265 -12.84 -10.87 -13.19
C GLN A 265 -13.64 -10.87 -11.89
N LEU A 266 -13.09 -10.32 -10.79
CA LEU A 266 -13.81 -10.19 -9.52
C LEU A 266 -14.98 -9.20 -9.58
N THR A 267 -14.88 -8.13 -10.38
CA THR A 267 -15.99 -7.18 -10.58
C THR A 267 -17.12 -7.75 -11.44
N LEU A 268 -16.84 -8.77 -12.25
CA LEU A 268 -17.86 -9.44 -13.09
C LEU A 268 -18.58 -10.59 -12.35
N THR A 269 -18.07 -11.03 -11.20
CA THR A 269 -18.58 -12.21 -10.45
C THR A 269 -19.33 -11.84 -9.16
N ILE A 270 -19.39 -10.55 -8.81
CA ILE A 270 -20.16 -10.02 -7.67
C ILE A 270 -21.38 -9.28 -8.19
#